data_6feda43688f561ecf3aa8afc63e76bcd
#
_entry.id   6feda43688f561ecf3aa8afc63e76bcd
#
_cell.length_a   1.000
_cell.length_b   1.000
_cell.length_c   1.000
_cell.angle_alpha   90.00
_cell.angle_beta   90.00
_cell.angle_gamma   90.00
#
_symmetry.space_group_name_H-M   'P 1'
#
loop_
_entity.id
_entity.type
_entity.pdbx_description
1 polymer ?
#
loop_
_entity_poly.entity_id
_entity_poly.type
_entity_poly.pdbx_seq_one_letter_code
_entity_poly.pdbx_strand_id
1 'polypeptide(L)'
;TATAEGRVVPGVRHCLLRIEDPTWPAGWSTAAATHHRNAVRPDPDTAFRIASVTKMITATTVLALTDQGRCRLDDPAAAHLPADVVDRLPLDGRAGPGTVTIRQLLDHTSGLPDFFSHPAIWAAIRHGGGRRRFTPHDLLDLAADAAPSFPPGTGRAYTDTGFVLAGLLVEHLTRAPLHEAYRTLVLDPAGMDATWLESSADVPRRRRMLAHDLDGRDITDMDPTVDWAGGGLVSTAADLARFLRALTGGRLLSREAWRAMTRWRPGPAGYYDDYGLGLGRYRTAAGPLVGHHGVWGAFAFWAPGLDAIITGTVSRARVDRRPLLEAIAATLLSA
;
A
#
# COMPACT_ATOMS: atom_id res chain seq x y z
N THR A 1 -5.33 0.54 -24.30
CA THR A 1 -5.05 -0.72 -23.63
C THR A 1 -6.34 -1.45 -23.36
N ALA A 2 -6.38 -2.69 -23.79
CA ALA A 2 -7.61 -3.45 -23.84
C ALA A 2 -8.15 -3.74 -22.42
N THR A 3 -9.39 -3.36 -22.20
CA THR A 3 -10.30 -4.10 -21.33
C THR A 3 -10.52 -5.48 -21.95
N ALA A 4 -11.13 -6.44 -21.26
CA ALA A 4 -11.50 -7.75 -21.83
C ALA A 4 -12.28 -7.65 -23.17
N GLU A 5 -12.77 -6.46 -23.54
CA GLU A 5 -13.45 -6.15 -24.81
C GLU A 5 -12.62 -5.26 -25.76
N GLY A 6 -11.31 -5.06 -25.51
CA GLY A 6 -10.45 -4.25 -26.37
C GLY A 6 -10.66 -2.73 -26.28
N ARG A 7 -11.43 -2.23 -25.31
CA ARG A 7 -11.68 -0.79 -25.15
C ARG A 7 -10.49 -0.10 -24.50
N VAL A 8 -9.99 0.95 -25.11
CA VAL A 8 -8.96 1.82 -24.55
C VAL A 8 -9.57 2.69 -23.45
N VAL A 9 -9.04 2.61 -22.22
CA VAL A 9 -9.42 3.54 -21.16
C VAL A 9 -8.78 4.91 -21.46
N PRO A 10 -9.57 5.98 -21.70
CA PRO A 10 -9.03 7.28 -22.06
C PRO A 10 -8.03 7.77 -21.00
N GLY A 11 -6.86 8.24 -21.44
CA GLY A 11 -5.84 8.84 -20.57
C GLY A 11 -4.94 7.86 -19.82
N VAL A 12 -5.08 6.54 -19.98
CA VAL A 12 -4.11 5.56 -19.47
C VAL A 12 -2.93 5.48 -20.43
N ARG A 13 -1.73 5.81 -19.94
CA ARG A 13 -0.50 5.77 -20.74
C ARG A 13 0.11 4.37 -20.80
N HIS A 14 0.10 3.67 -19.67
CA HIS A 14 0.65 2.33 -19.54
C HIS A 14 -0.29 1.45 -18.72
N CYS A 15 -0.34 0.17 -19.06
CA CYS A 15 -1.00 -0.85 -18.27
C CYS A 15 -0.07 -2.05 -18.15
N LEU A 16 0.10 -2.55 -16.95
CA LEU A 16 0.72 -3.84 -16.66
C LEU A 16 -0.31 -4.68 -15.92
N LEU A 17 -0.47 -5.92 -16.35
CA LEU A 17 -1.35 -6.89 -15.71
C LEU A 17 -0.62 -8.22 -15.61
N ARG A 18 -0.67 -8.83 -14.42
CA ARG A 18 -0.27 -10.21 -14.17
C ARG A 18 -1.41 -10.93 -13.48
N ILE A 19 -1.69 -12.13 -13.96
CA ILE A 19 -2.67 -13.05 -13.37
C ILE A 19 -1.96 -14.39 -13.13
N GLU A 20 -2.16 -14.93 -11.93
CA GLU A 20 -1.78 -16.28 -11.56
C GLU A 20 -3.00 -17.01 -11.06
N ASP A 21 -3.26 -18.19 -11.57
CA ASP A 21 -4.33 -19.08 -11.11
C ASP A 21 -3.86 -20.55 -11.25
N PRO A 22 -4.64 -21.55 -10.79
CA PRO A 22 -4.25 -22.94 -10.87
C PRO A 22 -4.00 -23.47 -12.29
N THR A 23 -4.59 -22.83 -13.32
CA THR A 23 -4.41 -23.20 -14.74
C THR A 23 -3.13 -22.60 -15.33
N TRP A 24 -2.69 -21.44 -14.79
CA TRP A 24 -1.46 -20.73 -15.15
C TRP A 24 -0.57 -20.46 -13.93
N PRO A 25 -0.01 -21.50 -13.31
CA PRO A 25 0.76 -21.35 -12.07
C PRO A 25 2.06 -20.54 -12.26
N ALA A 26 2.61 -20.51 -13.49
CA ALA A 26 3.74 -19.65 -13.86
C ALA A 26 3.34 -18.18 -14.03
N GLY A 27 2.03 -17.90 -14.07
CA GLY A 27 1.43 -16.61 -14.30
C GLY A 27 1.41 -16.20 -15.78
N TRP A 28 0.34 -15.52 -16.15
CA TRP A 28 0.21 -14.80 -17.42
C TRP A 28 0.43 -13.31 -17.19
N SER A 29 1.18 -12.67 -18.08
CA SER A 29 1.45 -11.23 -17.94
C SER A 29 1.31 -10.52 -19.29
N THR A 30 0.84 -9.29 -19.24
CA THR A 30 0.79 -8.40 -20.39
C THR A 30 1.19 -6.99 -20.02
N ALA A 31 1.75 -6.29 -21.01
CA ALA A 31 2.10 -4.88 -20.89
C ALA A 31 1.64 -4.14 -22.13
N ALA A 32 1.04 -2.98 -21.95
CA ALA A 32 0.60 -2.14 -23.05
C ALA A 32 0.90 -0.65 -22.78
N ALA A 33 1.21 0.09 -23.85
CA ALA A 33 1.44 1.52 -23.81
C ALA A 33 0.69 2.23 -24.93
N THR A 34 0.18 3.42 -24.66
CA THR A 34 -0.19 4.37 -25.71
C THR A 34 1.06 5.11 -26.17
N HIS A 35 1.22 5.33 -27.49
CA HIS A 35 2.44 5.94 -28.04
C HIS A 35 2.75 7.31 -27.42
N HIS A 36 3.88 7.38 -26.71
CA HIS A 36 4.56 8.62 -26.38
C HIS A 36 6.03 8.53 -26.76
N ARG A 37 6.56 9.56 -27.44
CA ARG A 37 7.89 9.57 -28.07
C ARG A 37 9.08 9.30 -27.13
N ASN A 38 8.92 9.40 -25.81
CA ASN A 38 9.99 9.25 -24.82
C ASN A 38 9.63 8.33 -23.64
N ALA A 39 8.54 7.56 -23.71
CA ALA A 39 8.13 6.70 -22.61
C ALA A 39 8.89 5.36 -22.64
N VAL A 40 9.24 4.87 -21.46
CA VAL A 40 9.69 3.48 -21.28
C VAL A 40 8.61 2.56 -21.85
N ARG A 41 8.98 1.73 -22.85
CA ARG A 41 8.09 0.64 -23.27
C ARG A 41 7.93 -0.29 -22.06
N PRO A 42 6.71 -0.45 -21.51
CA PRO A 42 6.50 -1.37 -20.42
C PRO A 42 6.72 -2.81 -20.91
N ASP A 43 7.42 -3.57 -20.13
CA ASP A 43 7.42 -5.02 -20.16
C ASP A 43 6.80 -5.55 -18.85
N PRO A 44 6.47 -6.85 -18.75
CA PRO A 44 5.85 -7.42 -17.56
C PRO A 44 6.66 -7.22 -16.25
N ASP A 45 7.97 -7.04 -16.37
CA ASP A 45 8.90 -6.89 -15.23
C ASP A 45 9.25 -5.43 -14.94
N THR A 46 8.65 -4.48 -15.67
CA THR A 46 8.88 -3.06 -15.45
C THR A 46 8.34 -2.66 -14.07
N ALA A 47 9.19 -2.00 -13.29
CA ALA A 47 8.84 -1.53 -11.94
C ALA A 47 7.90 -0.31 -11.99
N PHE A 48 7.08 -0.15 -10.95
CA PHE A 48 6.17 0.98 -10.78
C PHE A 48 5.95 1.30 -9.29
N ARG A 49 5.58 2.54 -8.99
CA ARG A 49 5.18 2.95 -7.64
C ARG A 49 3.89 2.24 -7.26
N ILE A 50 3.92 1.54 -6.14
CA ILE A 50 2.76 0.75 -5.69
C ILE A 50 1.85 1.52 -4.75
N ALA A 51 2.27 2.70 -4.31
CA ALA A 51 1.50 3.57 -3.40
C ALA A 51 0.93 2.75 -2.22
N SER A 52 -0.33 2.93 -1.89
CA SER A 52 -0.96 2.29 -0.71
C SER A 52 -0.99 0.75 -0.72
N VAL A 53 -0.59 0.08 -1.79
CA VAL A 53 -0.29 -1.37 -1.73
C VAL A 53 0.84 -1.64 -0.73
N THR A 54 1.73 -0.67 -0.49
CA THR A 54 2.76 -0.67 0.57
C THR A 54 2.18 -0.99 1.95
N LYS A 55 0.95 -0.54 2.24
CA LYS A 55 0.29 -0.76 3.53
C LYS A 55 0.17 -2.24 3.90
N MET A 56 -0.03 -3.11 2.92
CA MET A 56 -0.03 -4.56 3.17
C MET A 56 1.33 -5.04 3.67
N ILE A 57 2.42 -4.53 3.09
CA ILE A 57 3.80 -4.89 3.47
C ILE A 57 4.12 -4.33 4.86
N THR A 58 3.78 -3.06 5.12
CA THR A 58 3.96 -2.44 6.44
C THR A 58 3.19 -3.20 7.53
N ALA A 59 1.91 -3.51 7.29
CA ALA A 59 1.09 -4.27 8.24
C ALA A 59 1.64 -5.69 8.44
N THR A 60 2.09 -6.37 7.39
CA THR A 60 2.73 -7.70 7.48
C THR A 60 4.01 -7.61 8.32
N THR A 61 4.82 -6.56 8.16
CA THR A 61 6.04 -6.34 8.95
C THR A 61 5.71 -6.16 10.44
N VAL A 62 4.71 -5.35 10.78
CA VAL A 62 4.25 -5.19 12.17
C VAL A 62 3.72 -6.52 12.73
N LEU A 63 2.93 -7.26 11.96
CA LEU A 63 2.39 -8.56 12.38
C LEU A 63 3.50 -9.60 12.57
N ALA A 64 4.54 -9.61 11.75
CA ALA A 64 5.70 -10.47 11.94
C ALA A 64 6.43 -10.13 13.27
N LEU A 65 6.49 -8.85 13.66
CA LEU A 65 7.02 -8.44 14.96
C LEU A 65 6.11 -8.89 16.11
N THR A 66 4.77 -8.92 15.92
CA THR A 66 3.86 -9.49 16.93
C THR A 66 4.04 -10.99 17.07
N ASP A 67 4.25 -11.73 15.97
CA ASP A 67 4.56 -13.17 16.01
C ASP A 67 5.89 -13.47 16.74
N GLN A 68 6.84 -12.53 16.70
CA GLN A 68 8.11 -12.57 17.45
C GLN A 68 7.96 -12.13 18.93
N GLY A 69 6.79 -11.73 19.37
CA GLY A 69 6.54 -11.24 20.73
C GLY A 69 7.15 -9.88 21.04
N ARG A 70 7.51 -9.08 20.00
CA ARG A 70 8.14 -7.76 20.15
C ARG A 70 7.13 -6.66 20.53
N CYS A 71 5.86 -6.86 20.20
CA CYS A 71 4.73 -6.01 20.58
C CYS A 71 3.43 -6.81 20.47
N ARG A 72 2.32 -6.26 20.96
CA ARG A 72 0.96 -6.80 20.82
C ARG A 72 0.11 -5.80 20.07
N LEU A 73 -0.82 -6.27 19.24
CA LEU A 73 -1.70 -5.39 18.47
C LEU A 73 -2.52 -4.42 19.34
N ASP A 74 -2.87 -4.84 20.55
CA ASP A 74 -3.68 -4.05 21.46
C ASP A 74 -2.86 -3.21 22.45
N ASP A 75 -1.50 -3.23 22.33
CA ASP A 75 -0.65 -2.32 23.06
C ASP A 75 -0.90 -0.88 22.60
N PRO A 76 -0.81 0.11 23.52
CA PRO A 76 -0.73 1.50 23.16
C PRO A 76 0.47 1.73 22.20
N ALA A 77 0.22 2.36 21.06
CA ALA A 77 1.30 2.66 20.12
C ALA A 77 2.40 3.51 20.74
N ALA A 78 2.02 4.43 21.62
CA ALA A 78 2.95 5.30 22.39
C ALA A 78 3.98 4.51 23.23
N ALA A 79 3.65 3.28 23.67
CA ALA A 79 4.59 2.44 24.42
C ALA A 79 5.75 1.88 23.56
N HIS A 80 5.62 1.96 22.24
CA HIS A 80 6.56 1.41 21.27
C HIS A 80 7.07 2.46 20.27
N LEU A 81 6.91 3.73 20.59
CA LEU A 81 7.36 4.86 19.77
C LEU A 81 8.35 5.73 20.56
N PRO A 82 9.30 6.41 19.91
CA PRO A 82 10.14 7.41 20.54
C PRO A 82 9.30 8.55 21.17
N ALA A 83 9.76 9.11 22.28
CA ALA A 83 9.01 10.16 23.00
C ALA A 83 8.72 11.40 22.14
N ASP A 84 9.70 11.80 21.31
CA ASP A 84 9.55 12.94 20.39
C ASP A 84 8.50 12.70 19.28
N VAL A 85 8.19 11.45 18.96
CA VAL A 85 7.09 11.07 18.07
C VAL A 85 5.75 11.15 18.77
N VAL A 86 5.70 10.67 20.04
CA VAL A 86 4.47 10.67 20.85
C VAL A 86 4.01 12.11 21.12
N ASP A 87 4.95 13.02 21.38
CA ASP A 87 4.66 14.42 21.68
C ASP A 87 4.09 15.22 20.49
N ARG A 88 4.26 14.73 19.24
CA ARG A 88 3.79 15.42 18.02
C ARG A 88 2.30 15.22 17.76
N LEU A 89 1.74 14.09 18.16
CA LEU A 89 0.35 13.74 17.89
C LEU A 89 -0.36 13.33 19.18
N PRO A 90 -1.69 13.53 19.27
CA PRO A 90 -2.47 13.17 20.46
C PRO A 90 -2.64 11.64 20.57
N LEU A 91 -1.54 10.90 20.77
CA LEU A 91 -1.54 9.45 20.96
C LEU A 91 -1.90 9.03 22.38
N ASP A 92 -1.81 9.95 23.35
CA ASP A 92 -1.94 9.72 24.80
C ASP A 92 -3.36 9.95 25.36
N GLY A 93 -4.35 10.09 24.47
CA GLY A 93 -5.74 10.27 24.89
C GLY A 93 -6.15 11.71 25.17
N ARG A 94 -5.34 12.74 24.86
CA ARG A 94 -5.78 14.15 24.88
C ARG A 94 -6.98 14.40 23.95
N ALA A 95 -7.23 13.48 23.01
CA ALA A 95 -8.37 13.48 22.10
C ALA A 95 -9.56 12.63 22.60
N GLY A 96 -9.52 12.07 23.84
CA GLY A 96 -10.62 11.24 24.35
C GLY A 96 -10.16 10.07 25.24
N PRO A 97 -11.08 9.24 25.76
CA PRO A 97 -10.82 8.21 26.76
C PRO A 97 -10.11 6.95 26.26
N GLY A 98 -9.21 7.04 25.28
CA GLY A 98 -8.51 5.89 24.77
C GLY A 98 -7.14 6.23 24.21
N THR A 99 -6.13 5.43 24.51
CA THR A 99 -4.85 5.46 23.80
C THR A 99 -5.00 4.81 22.44
N VAL A 100 -4.38 5.39 21.40
CA VAL A 100 -4.32 4.75 20.07
C VAL A 100 -3.50 3.47 20.15
N THR A 101 -4.08 2.34 19.76
CA THR A 101 -3.37 1.05 19.73
C THR A 101 -2.70 0.80 18.39
N ILE A 102 -1.72 -0.13 18.36
CA ILE A 102 -1.07 -0.57 17.12
C ILE A 102 -2.12 -1.07 16.11
N ARG A 103 -3.13 -1.81 16.57
CA ARG A 103 -4.27 -2.27 15.76
C ARG A 103 -4.97 -1.11 15.06
N GLN A 104 -5.26 -0.04 15.80
CA GLN A 104 -5.99 1.12 15.30
C GLN A 104 -5.20 1.94 14.27
N LEU A 105 -3.87 1.90 14.32
CA LEU A 105 -3.03 2.46 13.26
C LEU A 105 -3.22 1.70 11.94
N LEU A 106 -3.33 0.37 11.99
CA LEU A 106 -3.36 -0.50 10.82
C LEU A 106 -4.77 -0.69 10.23
N ASP A 107 -5.85 -0.50 11.01
CA ASP A 107 -7.23 -0.70 10.56
C ASP A 107 -8.01 0.59 10.34
N HIS A 108 -7.34 1.75 10.37
CA HIS A 108 -7.93 3.08 10.15
C HIS A 108 -9.00 3.49 11.17
N THR A 109 -8.88 3.01 12.41
CA THR A 109 -9.78 3.39 13.51
C THR A 109 -9.12 4.27 14.57
N SER A 110 -7.93 4.79 14.30
CA SER A 110 -7.19 5.67 15.22
C SER A 110 -7.84 7.05 15.40
N GLY A 111 -8.57 7.55 14.40
CA GLY A 111 -9.10 8.90 14.36
C GLY A 111 -8.05 9.98 14.06
N LEU A 112 -6.79 9.60 13.82
CA LEU A 112 -5.71 10.52 13.50
C LEU A 112 -5.99 11.30 12.20
N PRO A 113 -5.63 12.60 12.15
CA PRO A 113 -5.73 13.37 10.91
C PRO A 113 -4.79 12.80 9.85
N ASP A 114 -5.16 12.98 8.58
CA ASP A 114 -4.39 12.46 7.45
C ASP A 114 -3.49 13.53 6.85
N PHE A 115 -2.16 13.39 7.02
CA PHE A 115 -1.18 14.30 6.43
C PHE A 115 -1.29 14.33 4.89
N PHE A 116 -1.73 13.24 4.26
CA PHE A 116 -1.82 13.16 2.81
C PHE A 116 -2.91 14.10 2.23
N SER A 117 -3.83 14.55 3.09
CA SER A 117 -4.81 15.59 2.76
C SER A 117 -4.23 17.01 2.79
N HIS A 118 -3.05 17.21 3.38
CA HIS A 118 -2.47 18.53 3.56
C HIS A 118 -2.04 19.15 2.21
N PRO A 119 -2.35 20.45 1.93
CA PRO A 119 -2.04 21.11 0.65
C PRO A 119 -0.57 21.06 0.25
N ALA A 120 0.37 21.11 1.23
CA ALA A 120 1.80 21.06 0.98
C ALA A 120 2.25 19.76 0.31
N ILE A 121 1.62 18.61 0.64
CA ILE A 121 1.90 17.32 0.00
C ILE A 121 1.49 17.37 -1.47
N TRP A 122 0.28 17.84 -1.77
CA TRP A 122 -0.20 17.95 -3.16
C TRP A 122 0.56 18.97 -3.98
N ALA A 123 1.05 20.05 -3.35
CA ALA A 123 1.96 20.99 -4.00
C ALA A 123 3.29 20.33 -4.37
N ALA A 124 3.89 19.54 -3.46
CA ALA A 124 5.13 18.81 -3.72
C ALA A 124 4.97 17.77 -4.86
N ILE A 125 3.83 17.06 -4.89
CA ILE A 125 3.52 16.10 -5.96
C ILE A 125 3.35 16.80 -7.31
N ARG A 126 2.61 17.92 -7.37
CA ARG A 126 2.26 18.60 -8.63
C ARG A 126 3.39 19.42 -9.23
N HIS A 127 4.22 20.03 -8.39
CA HIS A 127 5.23 20.98 -8.88
C HIS A 127 6.58 20.34 -9.19
N GLY A 128 6.71 19.03 -8.95
CA GLY A 128 7.84 18.22 -9.38
C GLY A 128 9.20 18.68 -8.84
N GLY A 129 10.17 17.78 -8.86
CA GLY A 129 11.56 18.21 -8.81
C GLY A 129 12.11 18.52 -7.42
N GLY A 130 12.04 17.56 -6.51
CA GLY A 130 13.14 17.27 -5.57
C GLY A 130 13.64 18.37 -4.64
N ARG A 131 12.84 19.41 -4.37
CA ARG A 131 13.32 20.52 -3.55
C ARG A 131 12.95 20.40 -2.07
N ARG A 132 11.92 19.63 -1.73
CA ARG A 132 11.51 19.41 -0.34
C ARG A 132 11.39 17.95 -0.08
N ARG A 133 12.39 17.39 0.59
CA ARG A 133 12.31 16.04 1.15
C ARG A 133 11.56 16.11 2.47
N PHE A 134 10.66 15.16 2.68
CA PHE A 134 9.93 15.01 3.93
C PHE A 134 10.58 13.88 4.74
N THR A 135 10.88 14.17 5.99
CA THR A 135 11.13 13.13 6.99
C THR A 135 9.80 12.58 7.50
N PRO A 136 9.77 11.38 8.11
CA PRO A 136 8.56 10.90 8.80
C PRO A 136 8.02 11.91 9.82
N HIS A 137 8.90 12.64 10.51
CA HIS A 137 8.51 13.69 11.46
C HIS A 137 7.83 14.88 10.77
N ASP A 138 8.33 15.33 9.61
CA ASP A 138 7.66 16.39 8.83
C ASP A 138 6.23 15.96 8.42
N LEU A 139 6.03 14.68 8.08
CA LEU A 139 4.70 14.16 7.73
C LEU A 139 3.75 14.18 8.94
N LEU A 140 4.28 13.86 10.14
CA LEU A 140 3.51 13.94 11.38
C LEU A 140 3.17 15.38 11.77
N ASP A 141 4.11 16.32 11.58
CA ASP A 141 3.86 17.74 11.82
C ASP A 141 2.75 18.27 10.91
N LEU A 142 2.73 17.87 9.63
CA LEU A 142 1.63 18.21 8.71
C LEU A 142 0.29 17.59 9.14
N ALA A 143 0.29 16.41 9.74
CA ALA A 143 -0.92 15.82 10.28
C ALA A 143 -1.43 16.59 11.51
N ALA A 144 -0.51 17.08 12.35
CA ALA A 144 -0.85 17.83 13.56
C ALA A 144 -1.53 19.18 13.30
N ASP A 145 -1.46 19.72 12.07
CA ASP A 145 -2.18 20.92 11.66
C ASP A 145 -3.72 20.74 11.65
N ALA A 146 -4.22 19.52 11.71
CA ALA A 146 -5.64 19.21 11.72
C ALA A 146 -6.07 18.50 13.02
N ALA A 147 -7.33 18.71 13.41
CA ALA A 147 -7.89 18.00 14.56
C ALA A 147 -8.18 16.52 14.22
N PRO A 148 -8.11 15.63 15.23
CA PRO A 148 -8.59 14.25 15.08
C PRO A 148 -10.03 14.17 14.60
N SER A 149 -10.33 13.20 13.73
CA SER A 149 -11.66 13.04 13.12
C SER A 149 -12.70 12.50 14.11
N PHE A 150 -12.27 11.66 15.05
CA PHE A 150 -13.09 11.02 16.10
C PHE A 150 -12.18 10.40 17.18
N PRO A 151 -12.73 10.09 18.37
CA PRO A 151 -11.98 9.36 19.39
C PRO A 151 -11.55 7.96 18.90
N PRO A 152 -10.35 7.46 19.29
CA PRO A 152 -9.85 6.16 18.86
C PRO A 152 -10.87 5.04 19.07
N GLY A 153 -11.08 4.24 18.02
CA GLY A 153 -11.99 3.09 18.02
C GLY A 153 -13.47 3.41 17.82
N THR A 154 -13.90 4.69 17.78
CA THR A 154 -15.31 5.07 17.66
C THR A 154 -15.78 5.31 16.22
N GLY A 155 -14.83 5.44 15.29
CA GLY A 155 -15.12 5.69 13.87
C GLY A 155 -14.06 5.03 12.98
N ARG A 156 -14.15 5.35 11.69
CA ARG A 156 -13.19 4.88 10.70
C ARG A 156 -12.99 5.92 9.60
N ALA A 157 -11.75 6.34 9.41
CA ALA A 157 -11.33 7.22 8.33
C ALA A 157 -9.97 6.75 7.80
N TYR A 158 -9.87 6.59 6.50
CA TYR A 158 -8.60 6.25 5.86
C TYR A 158 -7.57 7.33 6.18
N THR A 159 -6.39 6.94 6.68
CA THR A 159 -5.29 7.85 6.98
C THR A 159 -3.94 7.20 6.70
N ASP A 160 -3.06 7.94 6.04
CA ASP A 160 -1.67 7.55 5.83
C ASP A 160 -0.82 7.80 7.10
N THR A 161 -1.23 8.71 7.98
CA THR A 161 -0.54 9.04 9.23
C THR A 161 -0.37 7.82 10.14
N GLY A 162 -1.39 6.96 10.24
CA GLY A 162 -1.28 5.71 11.01
C GLY A 162 -0.17 4.80 10.51
N PHE A 163 0.08 4.78 9.21
CA PHE A 163 1.15 3.97 8.61
C PHE A 163 2.53 4.61 8.73
N VAL A 164 2.64 5.93 8.78
CA VAL A 164 3.91 6.60 9.17
C VAL A 164 4.30 6.19 10.59
N LEU A 165 3.35 6.22 11.54
CA LEU A 165 3.59 5.76 12.90
C LEU A 165 3.93 4.26 12.97
N ALA A 166 3.27 3.42 12.18
CA ALA A 166 3.60 2.00 12.07
C ALA A 166 5.03 1.79 11.53
N GLY A 167 5.47 2.60 10.57
CA GLY A 167 6.86 2.57 10.08
C GLY A 167 7.87 2.98 11.16
N LEU A 168 7.62 4.05 11.90
CA LEU A 168 8.47 4.47 13.03
C LEU A 168 8.51 3.44 14.15
N LEU A 169 7.38 2.79 14.44
CA LEU A 169 7.31 1.67 15.37
C LEU A 169 8.18 0.49 14.90
N VAL A 170 8.15 0.15 13.61
CA VAL A 170 9.01 -0.89 13.03
C VAL A 170 10.48 -0.53 13.22
N GLU A 171 10.91 0.70 12.88
CA GLU A 171 12.30 1.14 13.08
C GLU A 171 12.72 1.09 14.54
N HIS A 172 11.86 1.57 15.45
CA HIS A 172 12.13 1.54 16.89
C HIS A 172 12.28 0.10 17.41
N LEU A 173 11.38 -0.79 17.04
CA LEU A 173 11.43 -2.19 17.48
C LEU A 173 12.59 -2.96 16.86
N THR A 174 12.91 -2.75 15.59
CA THR A 174 13.99 -3.48 14.91
C THR A 174 15.37 -2.87 15.14
N ARG A 175 15.43 -1.59 15.48
CA ARG A 175 16.65 -0.77 15.52
C ARG A 175 17.36 -0.72 14.17
N ALA A 176 16.61 -0.81 13.11
CA ALA A 176 17.08 -0.78 11.73
C ALA A 176 16.22 0.18 10.90
N PRO A 177 16.77 0.78 9.84
CA PRO A 177 15.97 1.56 8.89
C PRO A 177 14.81 0.74 8.30
N LEU A 178 13.70 1.39 8.00
CA LEU A 178 12.47 0.72 7.53
C LEU A 178 12.69 -0.19 6.32
N HIS A 179 13.53 0.23 5.37
CA HIS A 179 13.82 -0.57 4.17
C HIS A 179 14.55 -1.88 4.49
N GLU A 180 15.44 -1.90 5.49
CA GLU A 180 16.11 -3.11 5.96
C GLU A 180 15.15 -4.03 6.72
N ALA A 181 14.27 -3.45 7.55
CA ALA A 181 13.22 -4.20 8.23
C ALA A 181 12.25 -4.85 7.24
N TYR A 182 11.80 -4.12 6.21
CA TYR A 182 11.00 -4.68 5.13
C TYR A 182 11.71 -5.82 4.43
N ARG A 183 12.98 -5.63 4.08
CA ARG A 183 13.78 -6.67 3.41
C ARG A 183 13.82 -7.94 4.25
N THR A 184 14.27 -7.83 5.50
CA THR A 184 14.48 -8.98 6.38
C THR A 184 13.18 -9.71 6.73
N LEU A 185 12.09 -8.97 7.02
CA LEU A 185 10.87 -9.56 7.57
C LEU A 185 9.86 -9.96 6.49
N VAL A 186 9.90 -9.34 5.30
CA VAL A 186 8.87 -9.54 4.27
C VAL A 186 9.46 -9.78 2.89
N LEU A 187 10.35 -8.90 2.38
CA LEU A 187 10.73 -8.94 0.97
C LEU A 187 11.57 -10.18 0.62
N ASP A 188 12.62 -10.45 1.38
CA ASP A 188 13.48 -11.63 1.16
C ASP A 188 12.70 -12.94 1.41
N PRO A 189 11.92 -13.10 2.51
CA PRO A 189 11.09 -14.29 2.70
C PRO A 189 10.02 -14.51 1.61
N ALA A 190 9.54 -13.43 0.97
CA ALA A 190 8.60 -13.51 -0.14
C ALA A 190 9.26 -13.67 -1.51
N GLY A 191 10.59 -13.49 -1.63
CA GLY A 191 11.33 -13.49 -2.89
C GLY A 191 11.07 -12.24 -3.76
N MET A 192 10.96 -11.07 -3.13
CA MET A 192 10.64 -9.79 -3.79
C MET A 192 11.92 -8.99 -4.13
N ASP A 193 12.78 -9.55 -4.99
CA ASP A 193 14.10 -8.99 -5.31
C ASP A 193 14.05 -7.68 -6.12
N ALA A 194 12.90 -7.38 -6.72
CA ALA A 194 12.66 -6.20 -7.54
C ALA A 194 11.83 -5.13 -6.81
N THR A 195 11.78 -5.19 -5.48
CA THR A 195 11.02 -4.27 -4.63
C THR A 195 11.93 -3.50 -3.70
N TRP A 196 11.71 -2.19 -3.57
CA TRP A 196 12.51 -1.30 -2.72
C TRP A 196 11.71 -0.11 -2.20
N LEU A 197 12.14 0.45 -1.07
CA LEU A 197 11.62 1.73 -0.57
C LEU A 197 12.29 2.88 -1.34
N GLU A 198 11.52 3.65 -2.11
CA GLU A 198 12.05 4.65 -3.07
C GLU A 198 12.83 5.78 -2.39
N SER A 199 12.48 6.12 -1.14
CA SER A 199 13.16 7.16 -0.36
C SER A 199 14.45 6.68 0.30
N SER A 200 14.80 5.39 0.24
CA SER A 200 16.02 4.85 0.85
C SER A 200 17.28 5.17 0.05
N ALA A 201 18.46 5.03 0.70
CA ALA A 201 19.74 5.22 0.03
C ALA A 201 20.09 4.09 -0.96
N ASP A 202 19.44 2.92 -0.80
CA ASP A 202 19.74 1.70 -1.58
C ASP A 202 18.93 1.57 -2.87
N VAL A 203 18.39 2.69 -3.36
CA VAL A 203 17.62 2.69 -4.62
C VAL A 203 18.51 2.23 -5.77
N PRO A 204 18.09 1.21 -6.54
CA PRO A 204 18.82 0.77 -7.71
C PRO A 204 18.92 1.90 -8.76
N ARG A 205 20.08 2.53 -8.90
CA ARG A 205 20.32 3.73 -9.73
C ARG A 205 20.00 3.56 -11.22
N ARG A 206 19.65 2.36 -11.70
CA ARG A 206 19.42 2.04 -13.12
C ARG A 206 18.08 1.37 -13.42
N ARG A 207 17.20 1.16 -12.43
CA ARG A 207 15.88 0.57 -12.73
C ARG A 207 14.95 1.65 -13.28
N ARG A 208 14.54 1.47 -14.53
CA ARG A 208 13.50 2.30 -15.15
C ARG A 208 12.16 1.95 -14.52
N MET A 209 11.44 2.97 -14.09
CA MET A 209 10.05 2.85 -13.61
C MET A 209 9.10 3.33 -14.70
N LEU A 210 7.86 2.82 -14.64
CA LEU A 210 6.78 3.41 -15.40
C LEU A 210 6.53 4.84 -14.98
N ALA A 211 6.28 5.70 -15.96
CA ALA A 211 5.77 7.03 -15.73
C ALA A 211 4.36 6.97 -15.13
N HIS A 212 4.09 7.84 -14.17
CA HIS A 212 2.77 7.99 -13.56
C HIS A 212 2.13 9.31 -13.96
N ASP A 213 0.85 9.25 -14.27
CA ASP A 213 0.05 10.40 -14.70
C ASP A 213 -0.90 10.85 -13.59
N LEU A 214 -0.87 12.16 -13.28
CA LEU A 214 -1.86 12.82 -12.45
C LEU A 214 -2.49 13.97 -13.25
N ASP A 215 -3.76 13.83 -13.60
CA ASP A 215 -4.53 14.84 -14.31
C ASP A 215 -3.85 15.33 -15.62
N GLY A 216 -3.24 14.41 -16.39
CA GLY A 216 -2.54 14.69 -17.63
C GLY A 216 -1.08 15.10 -17.47
N ARG A 217 -0.57 15.22 -16.24
CA ARG A 217 0.82 15.55 -15.94
C ARG A 217 1.62 14.31 -15.59
N ASP A 218 2.85 14.25 -16.08
CA ASP A 218 3.83 13.27 -15.64
C ASP A 218 4.33 13.68 -14.25
N ILE A 219 4.15 12.78 -13.27
CA ILE A 219 4.61 12.94 -11.88
C ILE A 219 5.72 11.95 -11.52
N THR A 220 6.39 11.39 -12.52
CA THR A 220 7.49 10.44 -12.30
C THR A 220 8.59 11.04 -11.43
N ASP A 221 8.87 12.34 -11.59
CA ASP A 221 9.89 13.07 -10.84
C ASP A 221 9.39 13.68 -9.51
N MET A 222 8.21 13.28 -9.02
CA MET A 222 7.77 13.69 -7.68
C MET A 222 8.74 13.22 -6.61
N ASP A 223 8.84 13.96 -5.50
CA ASP A 223 9.68 13.54 -4.38
C ASP A 223 9.13 12.25 -3.75
N PRO A 224 9.92 11.14 -3.70
CA PRO A 224 9.46 9.86 -3.18
C PRO A 224 9.24 9.85 -1.67
N THR A 225 9.66 10.90 -0.95
CA THR A 225 9.51 10.97 0.51
C THR A 225 8.11 11.38 0.96
N VAL A 226 7.22 11.80 0.03
CA VAL A 226 5.84 12.19 0.35
C VAL A 226 4.96 11.04 0.84
N ASP A 227 5.39 9.78 0.71
CA ASP A 227 4.53 8.62 0.96
C ASP A 227 5.32 7.42 1.53
N TRP A 228 6.16 7.65 2.48
CA TRP A 228 7.10 6.72 3.11
C TRP A 228 6.51 5.34 3.44
N ALA A 229 6.15 5.03 4.70
CA ALA A 229 5.64 3.71 5.11
C ALA A 229 4.18 3.44 4.67
N GLY A 230 3.45 4.49 4.28
CA GLY A 230 2.08 4.39 3.76
C GLY A 230 1.99 4.02 2.28
N GLY A 231 3.05 4.35 1.48
CA GLY A 231 2.96 4.19 0.03
C GLY A 231 4.27 4.30 -0.74
N GLY A 232 5.43 4.34 -0.06
CA GLY A 232 6.72 4.66 -0.65
C GLY A 232 7.45 3.53 -1.35
N LEU A 233 6.85 2.34 -1.51
CA LEU A 233 7.49 1.22 -2.21
C LEU A 233 7.30 1.32 -3.73
N VAL A 234 8.34 0.87 -4.41
CA VAL A 234 8.35 0.54 -5.84
C VAL A 234 8.47 -0.98 -5.97
N SER A 235 7.73 -1.58 -6.89
CA SER A 235 7.70 -3.03 -7.09
C SER A 235 7.37 -3.39 -8.54
N THR A 236 7.35 -4.69 -8.85
CA THR A 236 6.86 -5.25 -10.11
C THR A 236 5.57 -6.05 -9.88
N ALA A 237 4.81 -6.31 -10.94
CA ALA A 237 3.63 -7.15 -10.85
C ALA A 237 3.98 -8.58 -10.37
N ALA A 238 5.14 -9.10 -10.77
CA ALA A 238 5.63 -10.41 -10.35
C ALA A 238 5.96 -10.46 -8.85
N ASP A 239 6.64 -9.44 -8.31
CA ASP A 239 6.95 -9.38 -6.88
C ASP A 239 5.69 -9.24 -6.01
N LEU A 240 4.72 -8.43 -6.46
CA LEU A 240 3.43 -8.32 -5.78
C LEU A 240 2.68 -9.65 -5.76
N ALA A 241 2.77 -10.44 -6.84
CA ALA A 241 2.19 -11.78 -6.86
C ALA A 241 2.91 -12.73 -5.89
N ARG A 242 4.25 -12.70 -5.86
CA ARG A 242 5.05 -13.47 -4.87
C ARG A 242 4.67 -13.11 -3.43
N PHE A 243 4.51 -11.82 -3.15
CA PHE A 243 4.07 -11.35 -1.84
C PHE A 243 2.71 -11.93 -1.45
N LEU A 244 1.71 -11.81 -2.32
CA LEU A 244 0.38 -12.35 -2.04
C LEU A 244 0.41 -13.87 -1.87
N ARG A 245 1.14 -14.62 -2.69
CA ARG A 245 1.33 -16.07 -2.52
C ARG A 245 2.04 -16.41 -1.21
N ALA A 246 3.03 -15.63 -0.80
CA ALA A 246 3.72 -15.85 0.46
C ALA A 246 2.82 -15.54 1.67
N LEU A 247 2.04 -14.46 1.58
CA LEU A 247 1.13 -14.01 2.64
C LEU A 247 -0.04 -15.00 2.82
N THR A 248 -0.74 -15.33 1.75
CA THR A 248 -1.91 -16.23 1.79
C THR A 248 -1.53 -17.69 2.03
N GLY A 249 -0.32 -18.09 1.61
CA GLY A 249 0.25 -19.42 1.84
C GLY A 249 0.86 -19.62 3.23
N GLY A 250 0.81 -18.62 4.13
CA GLY A 250 1.26 -18.76 5.52
C GLY A 250 2.78 -18.76 5.70
N ARG A 251 3.54 -18.28 4.71
CA ARG A 251 5.02 -18.18 4.81
C ARG A 251 5.51 -16.94 5.56
N LEU A 252 4.69 -15.88 5.62
CA LEU A 252 5.08 -14.59 6.22
C LEU A 252 4.52 -14.41 7.63
N LEU A 253 3.37 -15.01 7.94
CA LEU A 253 2.66 -14.81 9.20
C LEU A 253 2.20 -16.12 9.79
N SER A 254 2.13 -16.17 11.11
CA SER A 254 1.43 -17.25 11.82
C SER A 254 -0.06 -17.26 11.45
N ARG A 255 -0.73 -18.40 11.71
CA ARG A 255 -2.19 -18.50 11.54
C ARG A 255 -2.95 -17.50 12.41
N GLU A 256 -2.42 -17.17 13.58
CA GLU A 256 -3.02 -16.18 14.49
C GLU A 256 -2.92 -14.76 13.92
N ALA A 257 -1.72 -14.35 13.48
CA ALA A 257 -1.49 -13.05 12.86
C ALA A 257 -2.32 -12.89 11.57
N TRP A 258 -2.40 -13.93 10.73
CA TRP A 258 -3.27 -13.92 9.55
C TRP A 258 -4.74 -13.76 9.89
N ARG A 259 -5.25 -14.45 10.92
CA ARG A 259 -6.63 -14.28 11.40
C ARG A 259 -6.86 -12.87 11.94
N ALA A 260 -5.88 -12.28 12.64
CA ALA A 260 -5.96 -10.89 13.08
C ALA A 260 -6.00 -9.93 11.89
N MET A 261 -5.13 -10.13 10.88
CA MET A 261 -5.07 -9.32 9.67
C MET A 261 -6.38 -9.33 8.88
N THR A 262 -7.04 -10.49 8.82
CA THR A 262 -8.27 -10.72 8.06
C THR A 262 -9.55 -10.64 8.91
N ARG A 263 -9.47 -10.06 10.12
CA ARG A 263 -10.66 -9.77 10.92
C ARG A 263 -11.41 -8.57 10.32
N TRP A 264 -12.29 -8.89 9.39
CA TRP A 264 -13.01 -7.90 8.60
C TRP A 264 -13.98 -7.04 9.42
N ARG A 265 -13.97 -5.75 9.13
CA ARG A 265 -14.92 -4.75 9.60
C ARG A 265 -15.34 -3.89 8.40
N PRO A 266 -16.49 -3.17 8.45
CA PRO A 266 -16.84 -2.23 7.37
C PRO A 266 -15.65 -1.34 7.02
N GLY A 267 -15.33 -1.20 5.73
CA GLY A 267 -14.19 -0.42 5.27
C GLY A 267 -14.37 1.09 5.46
N PRO A 268 -13.30 1.88 5.36
CA PRO A 268 -13.41 3.33 5.25
C PRO A 268 -14.26 3.71 4.04
N ALA A 269 -15.15 4.69 4.22
CA ALA A 269 -16.07 5.11 3.16
C ALA A 269 -15.32 5.49 1.86
N GLY A 270 -15.79 4.99 0.73
CA GLY A 270 -15.23 5.28 -0.59
C GLY A 270 -13.99 4.48 -0.98
N TYR A 271 -13.50 3.56 -0.11
CA TYR A 271 -12.30 2.76 -0.41
C TYR A 271 -12.60 1.27 -0.62
N TYR A 272 -13.14 0.60 0.40
CA TYR A 272 -13.37 -0.85 0.40
C TYR A 272 -14.71 -1.18 1.05
N ASP A 273 -15.30 -2.32 0.71
CA ASP A 273 -16.50 -2.82 1.41
C ASP A 273 -16.14 -3.22 2.84
N ASP A 274 -14.99 -3.89 3.02
CA ASP A 274 -14.46 -4.26 4.32
C ASP A 274 -12.94 -3.98 4.39
N TYR A 275 -12.42 -3.83 5.61
CA TYR A 275 -11.00 -3.61 5.85
C TYR A 275 -10.53 -4.38 7.09
N GLY A 276 -9.33 -4.96 7.00
CA GLY A 276 -8.62 -5.59 8.09
C GLY A 276 -7.42 -4.74 8.54
N LEU A 277 -6.26 -5.37 8.76
CA LEU A 277 -5.03 -4.65 9.11
C LEU A 277 -4.19 -4.43 7.84
N GLY A 278 -4.25 -3.23 7.27
CA GLY A 278 -3.56 -2.90 6.02
C GLY A 278 -4.06 -3.64 4.78
N LEU A 279 -5.22 -4.27 4.85
CA LEU A 279 -5.75 -5.16 3.83
C LEU A 279 -7.23 -4.85 3.59
N GLY A 280 -7.59 -4.53 2.36
CA GLY A 280 -8.97 -4.26 1.94
C GLY A 280 -9.66 -5.48 1.34
N ARG A 281 -10.99 -5.47 1.32
CA ARG A 281 -11.81 -6.48 0.66
C ARG A 281 -12.93 -5.81 -0.15
N TYR A 282 -13.03 -6.20 -1.41
CA TYR A 282 -14.21 -5.96 -2.24
C TYR A 282 -15.11 -7.19 -2.24
N ARG A 283 -16.40 -6.98 -2.14
CA ARG A 283 -17.44 -8.01 -2.35
C ARG A 283 -17.88 -7.92 -3.79
N THR A 284 -17.61 -8.94 -4.59
CA THR A 284 -17.97 -8.98 -6.01
C THR A 284 -18.88 -10.18 -6.31
N ALA A 285 -19.52 -10.18 -7.48
CA ALA A 285 -20.35 -11.29 -7.93
C ALA A 285 -19.51 -12.59 -8.14
N ALA A 286 -18.23 -12.45 -8.47
CA ALA A 286 -17.28 -13.57 -8.62
C ALA A 286 -16.65 -14.01 -7.27
N GLY A 287 -17.15 -13.49 -6.14
CA GLY A 287 -16.59 -13.72 -4.82
C GLY A 287 -15.72 -12.55 -4.32
N PRO A 288 -15.14 -12.68 -3.12
CA PRO A 288 -14.34 -11.60 -2.55
C PRO A 288 -13.01 -11.43 -3.27
N LEU A 289 -12.59 -10.17 -3.45
CA LEU A 289 -11.23 -9.79 -3.81
C LEU A 289 -10.55 -9.16 -2.61
N VAL A 290 -9.44 -9.75 -2.18
CA VAL A 290 -8.70 -9.38 -0.96
C VAL A 290 -7.34 -8.82 -1.34
N GLY A 291 -7.02 -7.59 -0.94
CA GLY A 291 -5.78 -6.95 -1.33
C GLY A 291 -5.78 -5.45 -1.11
N HIS A 292 -5.04 -4.74 -1.91
CA HIS A 292 -5.00 -3.28 -1.85
C HIS A 292 -4.80 -2.65 -3.22
N HIS A 293 -5.24 -1.41 -3.37
CA HIS A 293 -4.93 -0.56 -4.52
C HIS A 293 -4.15 0.68 -4.08
N GLY A 294 -3.41 1.28 -5.01
CA GLY A 294 -2.61 2.47 -4.76
C GLY A 294 -3.08 3.67 -5.57
N VAL A 295 -2.96 4.88 -5.02
CA VAL A 295 -3.41 6.12 -5.66
C VAL A 295 -2.80 6.34 -7.06
N TRP A 296 -1.59 5.84 -7.30
CA TRP A 296 -0.88 5.96 -8.59
C TRP A 296 -1.31 4.95 -9.64
N GLY A 297 -2.33 4.14 -9.39
CA GLY A 297 -2.88 3.19 -10.36
C GLY A 297 -2.55 1.72 -10.07
N ALA A 298 -1.69 1.42 -9.12
CA ALA A 298 -1.32 0.07 -8.73
C ALA A 298 -2.47 -0.70 -8.08
N PHE A 299 -2.43 -2.03 -8.22
CA PHE A 299 -3.34 -2.96 -7.56
C PHE A 299 -2.68 -4.32 -7.33
N ALA A 300 -3.03 -4.97 -6.23
CA ALA A 300 -2.62 -6.32 -5.89
C ALA A 300 -3.74 -6.99 -5.09
N PHE A 301 -4.38 -8.00 -5.67
CA PHE A 301 -5.53 -8.68 -5.10
C PHE A 301 -5.41 -10.20 -5.26
N TRP A 302 -5.90 -10.89 -4.25
CA TRP A 302 -6.15 -12.33 -4.23
C TRP A 302 -7.66 -12.59 -4.28
N ALA A 303 -8.07 -13.52 -5.12
CA ALA A 303 -9.44 -14.02 -5.25
C ALA A 303 -9.51 -15.43 -4.62
N PRO A 304 -9.89 -15.57 -3.33
CA PRO A 304 -9.84 -16.85 -2.62
C PRO A 304 -10.62 -17.99 -3.27
N GLY A 305 -11.80 -17.67 -3.82
CA GLY A 305 -12.66 -18.67 -4.46
C GLY A 305 -12.12 -19.23 -5.78
N LEU A 306 -11.17 -18.54 -6.39
CA LEU A 306 -10.54 -18.92 -7.66
C LEU A 306 -9.06 -19.31 -7.46
N ASP A 307 -8.54 -19.18 -6.24
CA ASP A 307 -7.10 -19.22 -5.94
C ASP A 307 -6.27 -18.38 -6.91
N ALA A 308 -6.82 -17.26 -7.38
CA ALA A 308 -6.20 -16.40 -8.36
C ALA A 308 -5.58 -15.17 -7.72
N ILE A 309 -4.45 -14.71 -8.27
CA ILE A 309 -3.79 -13.46 -7.91
C ILE A 309 -3.80 -12.53 -9.12
N ILE A 310 -4.18 -11.28 -8.88
CA ILE A 310 -4.32 -10.23 -9.88
C ILE A 310 -3.46 -9.05 -9.44
N THR A 311 -2.39 -8.74 -10.17
CA THR A 311 -1.48 -7.64 -9.83
C THR A 311 -1.16 -6.79 -11.04
N GLY A 312 -0.84 -5.51 -10.80
CA GLY A 312 -0.48 -4.63 -11.91
C GLY A 312 -0.67 -3.15 -11.61
N THR A 313 -0.69 -2.37 -12.68
CA THR A 313 -0.94 -0.93 -12.63
C THR A 313 -1.57 -0.42 -13.92
N VAL A 314 -2.38 0.64 -13.81
CA VAL A 314 -2.86 1.43 -14.96
C VAL A 314 -2.11 2.75 -15.10
N SER A 315 -1.03 2.96 -14.38
CA SER A 315 -0.13 4.13 -14.35
C SER A 315 -0.83 5.50 -14.36
N ARG A 316 -2.06 5.58 -13.89
CA ARG A 316 -2.85 6.81 -13.77
C ARG A 316 -3.38 6.97 -12.35
N ALA A 317 -3.16 8.14 -11.79
CA ALA A 317 -3.64 8.48 -10.46
C ALA A 317 -5.17 8.56 -10.41
N ARG A 318 -5.73 8.22 -9.23
CA ARG A 318 -7.16 8.39 -8.89
C ARG A 318 -8.16 7.64 -9.80
N VAL A 319 -7.71 6.65 -10.57
CA VAL A 319 -8.62 5.81 -11.36
C VAL A 319 -9.33 4.82 -10.44
N ASP A 320 -10.63 4.65 -10.61
CA ASP A 320 -11.34 3.53 -10.00
C ASP A 320 -10.95 2.23 -10.70
N ARG A 321 -10.37 1.30 -9.96
CA ARG A 321 -9.90 0.00 -10.46
C ARG A 321 -10.89 -1.12 -10.20
N ARG A 322 -11.93 -0.86 -9.39
CA ARG A 322 -12.92 -1.88 -9.04
C ARG A 322 -13.59 -2.49 -10.27
N PRO A 323 -14.08 -1.71 -11.26
CA PRO A 323 -14.68 -2.30 -12.46
C PRO A 323 -13.72 -3.19 -13.26
N LEU A 324 -12.43 -2.82 -13.34
CA LEU A 324 -11.41 -3.64 -13.99
C LEU A 324 -11.20 -4.97 -13.25
N LEU A 325 -11.07 -4.92 -11.94
CA LEU A 325 -10.84 -6.09 -11.10
C LEU A 325 -12.05 -7.04 -11.12
N GLU A 326 -13.27 -6.50 -11.09
CA GLU A 326 -14.51 -7.26 -11.21
C GLU A 326 -14.64 -7.96 -12.57
N ALA A 327 -14.29 -7.26 -13.65
CA ALA A 327 -14.29 -7.85 -15.00
C ALA A 327 -13.26 -8.99 -15.15
N ILE A 328 -12.05 -8.82 -14.58
CA ILE A 328 -11.03 -9.89 -14.57
C ILE A 328 -11.54 -11.10 -13.76
N ALA A 329 -12.06 -10.88 -12.55
CA ALA A 329 -12.56 -11.96 -11.72
C ALA A 329 -13.74 -12.71 -12.37
N ALA A 330 -14.66 -12.01 -13.01
CA ALA A 330 -15.75 -12.61 -13.76
C ALA A 330 -15.27 -13.44 -14.95
N THR A 331 -14.24 -12.97 -15.66
CA THR A 331 -13.63 -13.72 -16.78
C THR A 331 -12.98 -15.01 -16.28
N LEU A 332 -12.23 -14.95 -15.18
CA LEU A 332 -11.60 -16.13 -14.58
C LEU A 332 -12.62 -17.16 -14.05
N LEU A 333 -13.77 -16.69 -13.58
CA LEU A 333 -14.85 -17.58 -13.13
C LEU A 333 -15.52 -18.33 -14.30
N SER A 334 -15.45 -17.78 -15.51
CA SER A 334 -16.09 -18.31 -16.72
C SER A 334 -15.17 -19.22 -17.56
N ALA A 335 -13.87 -19.23 -17.24
CA ALA A 335 -12.84 -20.02 -17.91
C ALA A 335 -12.67 -21.39 -17.29
#